data_7887850ab08a086b1314255f555801b9
#
_entry.id   7887850ab08a086b1314255f555801b9
#
_cell.length_a   1.000
_cell.length_b   1.000
_cell.length_c   1.000
_cell.angle_alpha   90.00
_cell.angle_beta   90.00
_cell.angle_gamma   90.00
#
_symmetry.space_group_name_H-M   'P 1'
#
loop_
_entity.id
_entity.type
_entity.pdbx_description
1 polymer ?
#
loop_
_entity_poly.entity_id
_entity_poly.type
_entity_poly.pdbx_seq_one_letter_code
_entity_poly.pdbx_strand_id
1 'polypeptide(L)'
;MIDDPVLLHDWHPVVSLKQLEAKPVIGARLLSEDIVIWRCGAGPNDVLAWQDLCIHRGTRLSLGKVQGDTLACPYHGWTYGVDGRCAHIPAHPEQTPPEKAKVKQYRAMVKYGLVWVSLGQPKHDIGCFPEWDDASYRKILCGPYRLSASGPRIIENFLDVAHFAFVHEGILGDKSHPEIMDYEAEITDEGVVAKGVRVYQPNGYGDGKGGEVEYTYKALRPLTAYLLKESAGPRFSIYLTIVPHDLVDSTAWMWMTMNYGFDIPERELIEWQDEIFSQDAPILTSQRPELLPLDLQAELHLKSDRTAIAYRKWLNQLGLTIGAA
;
A
#
# COMPACT_ATOMS: atom_id res chain seq x y z
N MET A 1 4.10 17.49 9.41
CA MET A 1 4.62 16.12 9.38
C MET A 1 4.04 15.36 10.56
N ILE A 2 3.53 14.20 10.32
CA ILE A 2 3.01 13.32 11.37
C ILE A 2 4.20 12.61 12.03
N ASP A 3 4.26 12.62 13.35
CA ASP A 3 5.39 12.05 14.12
C ASP A 3 4.98 10.67 14.67
N ASP A 4 5.06 9.66 13.82
CA ASP A 4 4.88 8.25 14.19
C ASP A 4 6.14 7.48 13.80
N PRO A 5 6.96 7.06 14.78
CA PRO A 5 8.23 6.40 14.48
C PRO A 5 8.05 5.03 13.81
N VAL A 6 6.89 4.38 13.94
CA VAL A 6 6.61 3.09 13.30
C VAL A 6 6.50 3.29 11.79
N LEU A 7 5.63 4.21 11.34
CA LEU A 7 5.40 4.46 9.92
C LEU A 7 6.49 5.34 9.29
N LEU A 8 7.09 6.29 10.01
CA LEU A 8 8.21 7.08 9.48
C LEU A 8 9.40 6.21 9.09
N HIS A 9 9.64 5.12 9.83
CA HIS A 9 10.74 4.19 9.61
C HIS A 9 10.29 2.91 8.88
N ASP A 10 9.15 2.93 8.20
CA ASP A 10 8.69 1.84 7.34
C ASP A 10 8.69 2.25 5.86
N TRP A 11 8.45 1.29 4.97
CA TRP A 11 8.35 1.49 3.54
C TRP A 11 6.90 1.65 3.10
N HIS A 12 6.64 2.64 2.22
CA HIS A 12 5.32 2.92 1.66
C HIS A 12 5.38 2.97 0.13
N PRO A 13 4.50 2.27 -0.60
CA PRO A 13 4.50 2.19 -2.07
C PRO A 13 3.78 3.40 -2.69
N VAL A 14 4.50 4.46 -2.98
CA VAL A 14 3.92 5.76 -3.34
C VAL A 14 3.34 5.82 -4.75
N VAL A 15 4.04 5.24 -5.72
CA VAL A 15 3.61 5.23 -7.14
C VAL A 15 4.00 3.90 -7.79
N SER A 16 3.33 3.52 -8.88
CA SER A 16 3.80 2.40 -9.69
C SER A 16 4.98 2.82 -10.59
N LEU A 17 5.89 1.89 -10.84
CA LEU A 17 7.00 2.13 -11.77
C LEU A 17 6.48 2.54 -13.15
N LYS A 18 5.40 1.90 -13.63
CA LYS A 18 4.74 2.22 -14.89
C LYS A 18 4.27 3.69 -14.97
N GLN A 19 3.71 4.24 -13.87
CA GLN A 19 3.34 5.66 -13.82
C GLN A 19 4.56 6.56 -13.91
N LEU A 20 5.65 6.21 -13.22
CA LEU A 20 6.88 7.00 -13.24
C LEU A 20 7.62 6.88 -14.59
N GLU A 21 7.47 5.78 -15.30
CA GLU A 21 7.95 5.62 -16.68
C GLU A 21 7.19 6.52 -17.66
N ALA A 22 5.89 6.63 -17.50
CA ALA A 22 5.05 7.50 -18.32
C ALA A 22 5.27 9.00 -18.02
N LYS A 23 5.54 9.32 -16.75
CA LYS A 23 5.77 10.70 -16.27
C LYS A 23 6.95 10.70 -15.29
N PRO A 24 8.17 11.12 -15.73
CA PRO A 24 9.40 10.95 -14.95
C PRO A 24 9.50 11.81 -13.69
N VAL A 25 8.53 12.67 -13.40
CA VAL A 25 8.40 13.47 -12.17
C VAL A 25 6.96 13.40 -11.69
N ILE A 26 6.75 12.92 -10.46
CA ILE A 26 5.42 12.78 -9.85
C ILE A 26 5.46 13.38 -8.44
N GLY A 27 4.53 14.30 -8.15
CA GLY A 27 4.28 14.75 -6.78
C GLY A 27 3.33 13.79 -6.08
N ALA A 28 3.59 13.52 -4.81
CA ALA A 28 2.78 12.68 -3.95
C ALA A 28 2.73 13.22 -2.52
N ARG A 29 1.87 12.65 -1.69
CA ARG A 29 1.77 12.95 -0.27
C ARG A 29 1.94 11.66 0.52
N LEU A 30 2.78 11.69 1.53
CA LEU A 30 3.06 10.57 2.41
C LEU A 30 3.19 11.07 3.85
N LEU A 31 2.36 10.57 4.78
CA LEU A 31 2.38 10.95 6.20
C LEU A 31 2.37 12.48 6.38
N SER A 32 1.44 13.16 5.69
CA SER A 32 1.30 14.62 5.66
C SER A 32 2.49 15.40 5.09
N GLU A 33 3.49 14.73 4.53
CA GLU A 33 4.62 15.34 3.83
C GLU A 33 4.40 15.34 2.33
N ASP A 34 4.55 16.51 1.68
CA ASP A 34 4.55 16.60 0.22
C ASP A 34 5.92 16.15 -0.30
N ILE A 35 5.93 15.13 -1.15
CA ILE A 35 7.15 14.54 -1.71
C ILE A 35 7.11 14.55 -3.24
N VAL A 36 8.27 14.59 -3.86
CA VAL A 36 8.46 14.38 -5.29
C VAL A 36 9.26 13.12 -5.53
N ILE A 37 8.74 12.26 -6.40
CA ILE A 37 9.43 11.08 -6.92
C ILE A 37 9.84 11.38 -8.36
N TRP A 38 11.11 11.11 -8.71
CA TRP A 38 11.58 11.34 -10.05
C TRP A 38 12.64 10.34 -10.48
N ARG A 39 12.78 10.15 -11.80
CA ARG A 39 13.79 9.26 -12.40
C ARG A 39 15.02 10.06 -12.78
N CYS A 40 16.19 9.62 -12.27
CA CYS A 40 17.50 10.21 -12.58
C CYS A 40 18.29 9.44 -13.65
N GLY A 41 17.73 8.37 -14.23
CA GLY A 41 18.37 7.53 -15.23
C GLY A 41 17.41 6.53 -15.85
N ALA A 42 17.95 5.60 -16.64
CA ALA A 42 17.19 4.57 -17.33
C ALA A 42 17.10 3.23 -16.58
N GLY A 43 17.88 3.05 -15.52
CA GLY A 43 17.88 1.84 -14.72
C GLY A 43 16.59 1.67 -13.91
N PRO A 44 16.23 0.44 -13.54
CA PRO A 44 15.01 0.17 -12.80
C PRO A 44 15.03 0.79 -11.39
N ASN A 45 16.21 1.01 -10.82
CA ASN A 45 16.40 1.58 -9.49
C ASN A 45 16.86 3.06 -9.52
N ASP A 46 16.90 3.70 -10.70
CA ASP A 46 17.28 5.10 -10.84
C ASP A 46 16.11 6.02 -10.46
N VAL A 47 15.64 5.89 -9.23
CA VAL A 47 14.52 6.64 -8.66
C VAL A 47 14.97 7.36 -7.40
N LEU A 48 14.52 8.60 -7.25
CA LEU A 48 14.80 9.44 -6.10
C LEU A 48 13.49 9.98 -5.52
N ALA A 49 13.45 10.13 -4.20
CA ALA A 49 12.35 10.75 -3.47
C ALA A 49 12.88 11.92 -2.63
N TRP A 50 12.32 13.09 -2.83
CA TRP A 50 12.70 14.31 -2.13
C TRP A 50 11.49 15.02 -1.53
N GLN A 51 11.70 15.93 -0.60
CA GLN A 51 10.70 16.93 -0.23
C GLN A 51 10.29 17.71 -1.47
N ASP A 52 9.01 17.85 -1.72
CA ASP A 52 8.49 18.58 -2.89
C ASP A 52 8.57 20.09 -2.69
N LEU A 53 9.81 20.57 -2.48
CA LEU A 53 10.08 21.96 -2.12
C LEU A 53 11.41 22.45 -2.71
N CYS A 54 11.35 23.43 -3.58
CA CYS A 54 12.54 24.17 -4.00
C CYS A 54 13.00 25.12 -2.88
N ILE A 55 14.22 24.96 -2.40
CA ILE A 55 14.78 25.74 -1.28
C ILE A 55 14.83 27.27 -1.54
N HIS A 56 14.75 27.70 -2.81
CA HIS A 56 14.82 29.12 -3.16
C HIS A 56 13.58 29.89 -2.71
N ARG A 57 12.37 29.47 -3.14
CA ARG A 57 11.11 30.18 -2.89
C ARG A 57 9.91 29.24 -2.64
N GLY A 58 10.15 27.99 -2.24
CA GLY A 58 9.10 27.05 -1.84
C GLY A 58 8.24 26.49 -2.97
N THR A 59 8.63 26.66 -4.23
CA THR A 59 7.90 26.08 -5.36
C THR A 59 8.01 24.56 -5.34
N ARG A 60 6.92 23.87 -5.67
CA ARG A 60 6.92 22.41 -5.82
C ARG A 60 7.84 21.97 -6.94
N LEU A 61 8.78 21.06 -6.63
CA LEU A 61 9.70 20.45 -7.60
C LEU A 61 8.98 19.46 -8.52
N SER A 62 7.86 18.89 -8.08
CA SER A 62 7.02 18.02 -8.89
C SER A 62 6.39 18.69 -10.13
N LEU A 63 6.39 20.01 -10.17
CA LEU A 63 6.01 20.82 -11.35
C LEU A 63 7.19 21.04 -12.31
N GLY A 64 8.38 20.60 -11.92
CA GLY A 64 9.62 20.76 -12.67
C GLY A 64 9.81 19.74 -13.78
N LYS A 65 11.03 19.68 -14.29
CA LYS A 65 11.42 18.78 -15.39
C LYS A 65 12.74 18.11 -15.09
N VAL A 66 12.85 16.81 -15.41
CA VAL A 66 14.12 16.11 -15.45
C VAL A 66 14.93 16.58 -16.67
N GLN A 67 16.21 16.85 -16.45
CA GLN A 67 17.19 17.26 -17.48
C GLN A 67 18.46 16.43 -17.24
N GLY A 68 18.61 15.32 -18.00
CA GLY A 68 19.67 14.36 -17.73
C GLY A 68 19.51 13.73 -16.34
N ASP A 69 20.52 13.91 -15.51
CA ASP A 69 20.59 13.45 -14.11
C ASP A 69 20.20 14.55 -13.09
N THR A 70 19.50 15.60 -13.52
CA THR A 70 19.09 16.71 -12.66
C THR A 70 17.58 16.95 -12.72
N LEU A 71 17.02 17.51 -11.64
CA LEU A 71 15.65 18.00 -11.59
C LEU A 71 15.67 19.54 -11.56
N ALA A 72 15.05 20.17 -12.57
CA ALA A 72 14.97 21.63 -12.71
C ALA A 72 13.66 22.16 -12.11
N CYS A 73 13.79 23.17 -11.22
CA CYS A 73 12.66 23.89 -10.66
C CYS A 73 11.99 24.76 -11.75
N PRO A 74 10.65 24.74 -11.88
CA PRO A 74 9.96 25.47 -12.95
C PRO A 74 9.93 26.99 -12.76
N TYR A 75 10.21 27.49 -11.54
CA TYR A 75 10.05 28.91 -11.22
C TYR A 75 11.26 29.74 -11.68
N HIS A 76 12.48 29.39 -11.25
CA HIS A 76 13.69 30.14 -11.61
C HIS A 76 14.77 29.27 -12.28
N GLY A 77 14.43 28.03 -12.68
CA GLY A 77 15.34 27.15 -13.37
C GLY A 77 16.49 26.58 -12.53
N TRP A 78 16.46 26.72 -11.19
CA TRP A 78 17.47 26.10 -10.35
C TRP A 78 17.46 24.58 -10.58
N THR A 79 18.61 23.99 -10.87
CA THR A 79 18.76 22.56 -11.08
C THR A 79 19.40 21.89 -9.88
N TYR A 80 18.91 20.71 -9.54
CA TYR A 80 19.40 19.91 -8.42
C TYR A 80 19.91 18.56 -8.94
N GLY A 81 21.14 18.21 -8.58
CA GLY A 81 21.73 16.92 -8.89
C GLY A 81 21.17 15.78 -8.04
N VAL A 82 21.55 14.56 -8.37
CA VAL A 82 21.08 13.33 -7.66
C VAL A 82 21.39 13.33 -6.16
N ASP A 83 22.39 14.07 -5.71
CA ASP A 83 22.75 14.28 -4.31
C ASP A 83 21.87 15.34 -3.60
N GLY A 84 20.88 15.89 -4.32
CA GLY A 84 19.96 16.93 -3.84
C GLY A 84 20.58 18.32 -3.73
N ARG A 85 21.84 18.51 -4.11
CA ARG A 85 22.49 19.84 -4.11
C ARG A 85 22.10 20.64 -5.34
N CYS A 86 21.92 21.94 -5.17
CA CYS A 86 21.78 22.83 -6.32
C CYS A 86 23.09 22.83 -7.13
N ALA A 87 22.97 22.44 -8.40
CA ALA A 87 24.10 22.37 -9.33
C ALA A 87 24.25 23.65 -10.15
N HIS A 88 23.13 24.35 -10.43
CA HIS A 88 23.15 25.54 -11.29
C HIS A 88 22.04 26.54 -10.93
N ILE A 89 22.39 27.83 -10.98
CA ILE A 89 21.51 28.97 -10.78
C ILE A 89 21.53 29.82 -12.07
N PRO A 90 20.51 29.75 -12.95
CA PRO A 90 20.55 30.39 -14.26
C PRO A 90 20.76 31.91 -14.23
N ALA A 91 20.23 32.58 -13.21
CA ALA A 91 20.41 34.05 -13.06
C ALA A 91 21.86 34.47 -12.70
N HIS A 92 22.67 33.51 -12.20
CA HIS A 92 24.06 33.72 -11.78
C HIS A 92 24.91 32.52 -12.18
N PRO A 93 25.15 32.28 -13.51
CA PRO A 93 25.73 31.04 -14.00
C PRO A 93 27.17 30.79 -13.51
N GLU A 94 27.92 31.85 -13.21
CA GLU A 94 29.30 31.76 -12.69
C GLU A 94 29.37 31.61 -11.16
N GLN A 95 28.21 31.71 -10.47
CA GLN A 95 28.17 31.65 -9.01
C GLN A 95 28.03 30.15 -8.58
N THR A 96 28.96 29.70 -7.74
CA THR A 96 28.80 28.44 -7.05
C THR A 96 27.61 28.51 -6.09
N PRO A 97 26.61 27.62 -6.23
CA PRO A 97 25.48 27.57 -5.31
C PRO A 97 25.97 27.38 -3.85
N PRO A 98 25.37 28.06 -2.87
CA PRO A 98 25.77 27.93 -1.48
C PRO A 98 25.44 26.50 -0.97
N GLU A 99 26.22 25.97 -0.03
CA GLU A 99 26.07 24.63 0.53
C GLU A 99 24.65 24.35 1.09
N LYS A 100 23.99 25.35 1.63
CA LYS A 100 22.60 25.26 2.12
C LYS A 100 21.57 25.10 1.00
N ALA A 101 21.94 25.33 -0.28
CA ALA A 101 21.06 25.12 -1.42
C ALA A 101 20.92 23.61 -1.71
N LYS A 102 20.24 22.90 -0.83
CA LYS A 102 20.05 21.46 -0.86
C LYS A 102 18.61 21.12 -0.51
N VAL A 103 18.01 20.19 -1.27
CA VAL A 103 16.69 19.62 -0.98
C VAL A 103 16.82 18.48 0.05
N LYS A 104 15.78 18.30 0.86
CA LYS A 104 15.69 17.14 1.77
C LYS A 104 15.38 15.89 0.97
N GLN A 105 16.18 14.84 1.18
CA GLN A 105 16.06 13.56 0.50
C GLN A 105 15.47 12.50 1.41
N TYR A 106 14.74 11.55 0.81
CA TYR A 106 14.17 10.39 1.47
C TYR A 106 14.72 9.11 0.85
N ARG A 107 14.57 8.00 1.55
CA ARG A 107 14.92 6.69 1.01
C ARG A 107 13.90 6.28 -0.04
N ALA A 108 14.39 5.80 -1.17
CA ALA A 108 13.54 5.26 -2.24
C ALA A 108 14.13 3.97 -2.80
N MET A 109 13.29 3.05 -3.21
CA MET A 109 13.66 1.84 -3.92
C MET A 109 12.51 1.33 -4.78
N VAL A 110 12.83 0.52 -5.79
CA VAL A 110 11.82 -0.18 -6.59
C VAL A 110 11.76 -1.64 -6.14
N LYS A 111 10.58 -2.10 -5.77
CA LYS A 111 10.31 -3.51 -5.48
C LYS A 111 8.87 -3.84 -5.86
N TYR A 112 8.64 -5.02 -6.38
CA TYR A 112 7.30 -5.47 -6.78
C TYR A 112 6.59 -4.51 -7.76
N GLY A 113 7.34 -3.87 -8.68
CA GLY A 113 6.79 -2.93 -9.66
C GLY A 113 6.26 -1.60 -9.08
N LEU A 114 6.49 -1.36 -7.79
CA LEU A 114 6.13 -0.13 -7.07
C LEU A 114 7.40 0.61 -6.62
N VAL A 115 7.32 1.93 -6.54
CA VAL A 115 8.33 2.78 -5.93
C VAL A 115 7.97 2.98 -4.46
N TRP A 116 8.83 2.48 -3.60
CA TRP A 116 8.68 2.54 -2.14
C TRP A 116 9.52 3.67 -1.59
N VAL A 117 8.93 4.42 -0.66
CA VAL A 117 9.59 5.54 0.01
C VAL A 117 9.49 5.38 1.51
N SER A 118 10.57 5.70 2.22
CA SER A 118 10.58 5.86 3.68
C SER A 118 11.02 7.28 4.02
N LEU A 119 10.26 7.97 4.87
CA LEU A 119 10.62 9.31 5.33
C LEU A 119 11.71 9.32 6.40
N GLY A 120 11.97 8.17 7.01
CA GLY A 120 12.99 7.95 8.04
C GLY A 120 14.08 6.96 7.63
N GLN A 121 14.50 6.15 8.59
CA GLN A 121 15.47 5.06 8.38
C GLN A 121 14.73 3.72 8.53
N PRO A 122 14.48 3.00 7.42
CA PRO A 122 13.75 1.73 7.49
C PRO A 122 14.43 0.74 8.42
N LYS A 123 13.66 0.17 9.34
CA LYS A 123 14.14 -0.84 10.29
C LYS A 123 13.97 -2.27 9.77
N HIS A 124 13.11 -2.43 8.78
CA HIS A 124 12.74 -3.71 8.18
C HIS A 124 12.76 -3.61 6.68
N ASP A 125 12.82 -4.74 6.02
CA ASP A 125 12.61 -4.82 4.57
C ASP A 125 11.12 -4.74 4.23
N ILE A 126 10.81 -4.52 2.94
CA ILE A 126 9.45 -4.61 2.41
C ILE A 126 8.96 -6.05 2.62
N GLY A 127 7.73 -6.20 3.08
CA GLY A 127 7.12 -7.50 3.36
C GLY A 127 7.28 -8.50 2.22
N CYS A 128 7.48 -9.77 2.57
CA CYS A 128 7.70 -10.84 1.60
C CYS A 128 6.46 -11.05 0.74
N PHE A 129 6.68 -11.17 -0.58
CA PHE A 129 5.66 -11.51 -1.57
C PHE A 129 6.11 -12.82 -2.25
N PRO A 130 5.65 -13.99 -1.80
CA PRO A 130 6.22 -15.28 -2.18
C PRO A 130 6.14 -15.58 -3.68
N GLU A 131 5.04 -15.17 -4.34
CA GLU A 131 4.78 -15.47 -5.75
C GLU A 131 5.49 -14.51 -6.72
N TRP A 132 6.18 -13.47 -6.21
CA TRP A 132 6.73 -12.44 -7.09
C TRP A 132 7.73 -12.97 -8.11
N ASP A 133 8.65 -13.80 -7.67
CA ASP A 133 9.71 -14.36 -8.53
C ASP A 133 9.32 -15.70 -9.18
N ASP A 134 8.13 -16.22 -8.90
CA ASP A 134 7.62 -17.45 -9.49
C ASP A 134 6.94 -17.14 -10.83
N ALA A 135 7.56 -17.59 -11.94
CA ALA A 135 7.07 -17.39 -13.29
C ALA A 135 5.76 -18.16 -13.60
N SER A 136 5.39 -19.14 -12.76
CA SER A 136 4.14 -19.88 -12.90
C SER A 136 2.91 -19.07 -12.48
N TYR A 137 3.11 -17.93 -11.80
CA TYR A 137 2.02 -17.03 -11.44
C TYR A 137 1.96 -15.83 -12.37
N ARG A 138 0.76 -15.50 -12.84
CA ARG A 138 0.49 -14.16 -13.38
C ARG A 138 0.31 -13.19 -12.22
N LYS A 139 0.71 -11.92 -12.42
CA LYS A 139 0.67 -10.85 -11.42
C LYS A 139 -0.05 -9.66 -12.03
N ILE A 140 -1.13 -9.23 -11.39
CA ILE A 140 -2.01 -8.18 -11.87
C ILE A 140 -2.05 -7.08 -10.82
N LEU A 141 -1.60 -5.88 -11.18
CA LEU A 141 -1.66 -4.72 -10.31
C LEU A 141 -3.02 -4.03 -10.43
N CYS A 142 -3.77 -4.00 -9.34
CA CYS A 142 -5.06 -3.34 -9.21
C CYS A 142 -4.90 -2.05 -8.39
N GLY A 143 -5.71 -1.04 -8.71
CA GLY A 143 -5.62 0.30 -8.13
C GLY A 143 -4.80 1.26 -9.01
N PRO A 144 -4.41 2.45 -8.49
CA PRO A 144 -4.53 2.90 -7.09
C PRO A 144 -5.97 3.18 -6.66
N TYR A 145 -6.35 2.69 -5.49
CA TYR A 145 -7.66 2.93 -4.88
C TYR A 145 -7.55 3.97 -3.79
N ARG A 146 -8.03 5.18 -4.02
CA ARG A 146 -8.00 6.24 -3.00
C ARG A 146 -9.26 6.21 -2.15
N LEU A 147 -9.08 6.26 -0.84
CA LEU A 147 -10.15 6.21 0.16
C LEU A 147 -9.96 7.27 1.24
N SER A 148 -11.08 7.88 1.65
CA SER A 148 -11.13 8.70 2.88
C SER A 148 -11.30 7.79 4.10
N ALA A 149 -10.28 6.97 4.36
CA ALA A 149 -10.22 6.04 5.48
C ALA A 149 -8.78 5.92 5.98
N SER A 150 -8.61 5.57 7.25
CA SER A 150 -7.29 5.33 7.81
C SER A 150 -6.69 4.04 7.26
N GLY A 151 -5.37 4.02 7.06
CA GLY A 151 -4.68 2.83 6.56
C GLY A 151 -4.93 1.57 7.39
N PRO A 152 -4.87 1.63 8.75
CA PRO A 152 -5.20 0.49 9.60
C PRO A 152 -6.63 -0.03 9.46
N ARG A 153 -7.64 0.83 9.23
CA ARG A 153 -9.02 0.40 8.94
C ARG A 153 -9.11 -0.39 7.64
N ILE A 154 -8.38 0.03 6.60
CA ILE A 154 -8.35 -0.69 5.31
C ILE A 154 -7.69 -2.07 5.47
N ILE A 155 -6.60 -2.16 6.23
CA ILE A 155 -5.96 -3.45 6.53
C ILE A 155 -6.89 -4.35 7.35
N GLU A 156 -7.57 -3.81 8.38
CA GLU A 156 -8.50 -4.60 9.19
C GLU A 156 -9.67 -5.15 8.36
N ASN A 157 -10.26 -4.34 7.47
CA ASN A 157 -11.29 -4.80 6.54
C ASN A 157 -10.78 -5.94 5.64
N PHE A 158 -9.57 -5.82 5.11
CA PHE A 158 -8.97 -6.88 4.29
C PHE A 158 -8.74 -8.19 5.08
N LEU A 159 -8.48 -8.11 6.38
CA LEU A 159 -8.26 -9.26 7.26
C LEU A 159 -9.56 -9.90 7.77
N ASP A 160 -10.70 -9.28 7.55
CA ASP A 160 -12.02 -9.76 7.92
C ASP A 160 -12.68 -10.55 6.78
N VAL A 161 -13.34 -11.65 7.10
CA VAL A 161 -14.12 -12.46 6.15
C VAL A 161 -15.62 -12.48 6.49
N ALA A 162 -16.01 -12.02 7.67
CA ALA A 162 -17.40 -12.07 8.12
C ALA A 162 -18.31 -11.13 7.31
N HIS A 163 -17.76 -10.08 6.72
CA HIS A 163 -18.51 -9.17 5.85
C HIS A 163 -18.80 -9.74 4.45
N PHE A 164 -18.10 -10.79 4.01
CA PHE A 164 -18.22 -11.32 2.64
C PHE A 164 -19.65 -11.69 2.26
N ALA A 165 -20.38 -12.34 3.16
CA ALA A 165 -21.75 -12.74 2.92
C ALA A 165 -22.74 -11.56 2.73
N PHE A 166 -22.37 -10.38 3.19
CA PHE A 166 -23.22 -9.19 3.20
C PHE A 166 -22.77 -8.11 2.23
N VAL A 167 -21.49 -7.74 2.25
CA VAL A 167 -20.90 -6.70 1.41
C VAL A 167 -20.62 -7.22 0.00
N HIS A 168 -20.13 -8.46 -0.09
CA HIS A 168 -19.76 -9.12 -1.35
C HIS A 168 -20.68 -10.30 -1.69
N GLU A 169 -21.97 -10.16 -1.38
CA GLU A 169 -22.98 -11.19 -1.66
C GLU A 169 -22.98 -11.58 -3.14
N GLY A 170 -22.94 -12.88 -3.39
CA GLY A 170 -22.92 -13.44 -4.75
C GLY A 170 -21.54 -13.48 -5.40
N ILE A 171 -20.53 -12.81 -4.84
CA ILE A 171 -19.13 -12.80 -5.32
C ILE A 171 -18.21 -13.58 -4.37
N LEU A 172 -18.03 -13.08 -3.14
CA LEU A 172 -17.16 -13.67 -2.14
C LEU A 172 -17.90 -14.38 -1.00
N GLY A 173 -19.22 -14.23 -0.92
CA GLY A 173 -20.04 -14.83 0.12
C GLY A 173 -21.51 -15.00 -0.29
N ASP A 174 -22.28 -15.66 0.58
CA ASP A 174 -23.70 -15.95 0.42
C ASP A 174 -24.39 -15.81 1.77
N LYS A 175 -25.47 -14.99 1.81
CA LYS A 175 -26.25 -14.73 3.04
C LYS A 175 -26.92 -15.98 3.62
N SER A 176 -27.08 -17.04 2.83
CA SER A 176 -27.60 -18.32 3.32
C SER A 176 -26.52 -19.16 4.05
N HIS A 177 -25.24 -18.74 3.95
CA HIS A 177 -24.09 -19.39 4.58
C HIS A 177 -23.15 -18.34 5.22
N PRO A 178 -23.62 -17.55 6.22
CA PRO A 178 -22.86 -16.46 6.80
C PRO A 178 -21.92 -16.91 7.95
N GLU A 179 -21.96 -18.18 8.31
CA GLU A 179 -21.23 -18.67 9.48
C GLU A 179 -19.73 -18.70 9.23
N ILE A 180 -18.97 -18.19 10.20
CA ILE A 180 -17.51 -18.27 10.23
C ILE A 180 -17.11 -19.30 11.30
N MET A 181 -16.45 -20.35 10.85
CA MET A 181 -15.94 -21.39 11.74
C MET A 181 -14.76 -20.86 12.57
N ASP A 182 -14.51 -21.53 13.71
CA ASP A 182 -13.34 -21.21 14.55
C ASP A 182 -12.04 -21.39 13.75
N TYR A 183 -11.14 -20.43 13.87
CA TYR A 183 -9.82 -20.44 13.24
C TYR A 183 -8.74 -19.90 14.18
N GLU A 184 -7.47 -20.07 13.84
CA GLU A 184 -6.34 -19.61 14.65
C GLU A 184 -5.80 -18.28 14.13
N ALA A 185 -5.50 -17.34 15.05
CA ALA A 185 -4.79 -16.11 14.75
C ALA A 185 -3.75 -15.84 15.83
N GLU A 186 -2.51 -15.56 15.43
CA GLU A 186 -1.38 -15.36 16.32
C GLU A 186 -0.52 -14.16 15.87
N ILE A 187 0.15 -13.54 16.84
CA ILE A 187 1.20 -12.54 16.60
C ILE A 187 2.53 -13.29 16.60
N THR A 188 3.30 -13.09 15.55
CA THR A 188 4.63 -13.68 15.36
C THR A 188 5.68 -12.58 15.23
N ASP A 189 6.96 -12.94 15.17
CA ASP A 189 8.05 -11.98 14.89
C ASP A 189 7.94 -11.31 13.51
N GLU A 190 7.21 -11.95 12.57
CA GLU A 190 6.99 -11.44 11.21
C GLU A 190 5.68 -10.65 11.05
N GLY A 191 4.88 -10.52 12.11
CA GLY A 191 3.59 -9.85 12.11
C GLY A 191 2.44 -10.72 12.58
N VAL A 192 1.24 -10.59 12.01
CA VAL A 192 0.06 -11.40 12.37
C VAL A 192 -0.17 -12.47 11.32
N VAL A 193 -0.50 -13.67 11.77
CA VAL A 193 -0.87 -14.81 10.91
C VAL A 193 -2.18 -15.40 11.38
N ALA A 194 -3.14 -15.58 10.47
CA ALA A 194 -4.37 -16.33 10.69
C ALA A 194 -4.45 -17.50 9.69
N LYS A 195 -4.73 -18.71 10.18
CA LYS A 195 -4.80 -19.94 9.41
C LYS A 195 -6.13 -20.63 9.60
N GLY A 196 -6.53 -21.42 8.58
CA GLY A 196 -7.77 -22.19 8.62
C GLY A 196 -9.01 -21.29 8.61
N VAL A 197 -8.91 -20.08 8.04
CA VAL A 197 -10.02 -19.14 7.91
C VAL A 197 -10.95 -19.63 6.81
N ARG A 198 -12.12 -20.16 7.18
CA ARG A 198 -13.05 -20.78 6.24
C ARG A 198 -14.30 -19.96 6.06
N VAL A 199 -14.72 -19.85 4.80
CA VAL A 199 -15.92 -19.14 4.40
C VAL A 199 -16.55 -19.81 3.18
N TYR A 200 -17.87 -19.83 3.11
CA TYR A 200 -18.57 -20.29 1.94
C TYR A 200 -18.50 -19.26 0.81
N GLN A 201 -18.16 -19.69 -0.40
CA GLN A 201 -18.20 -18.86 -1.60
C GLN A 201 -19.07 -19.50 -2.69
N PRO A 202 -19.92 -18.72 -3.40
CA PRO A 202 -20.79 -19.27 -4.44
C PRO A 202 -20.03 -19.75 -5.67
N ASN A 203 -18.82 -19.23 -5.91
CA ASN A 203 -17.94 -19.62 -7.01
C ASN A 203 -16.46 -19.53 -6.62
N GLY A 204 -16.09 -20.20 -5.53
CA GLY A 204 -14.78 -20.05 -4.91
C GLY A 204 -13.57 -20.34 -5.81
N TYR A 205 -13.71 -21.26 -6.75
CA TYR A 205 -12.63 -21.69 -7.63
C TYR A 205 -12.89 -21.41 -9.12
N GLY A 206 -13.95 -20.66 -9.45
CA GLY A 206 -14.27 -20.29 -10.83
C GLY A 206 -14.93 -21.41 -11.63
N ASP A 207 -15.36 -22.50 -10.99
CA ASP A 207 -16.00 -23.67 -11.61
C ASP A 207 -17.54 -23.61 -11.58
N GLY A 208 -18.10 -22.48 -11.09
CA GLY A 208 -19.54 -22.28 -10.95
C GLY A 208 -20.19 -23.06 -9.81
N LYS A 209 -19.39 -23.68 -8.93
CA LYS A 209 -19.88 -24.44 -7.79
C LYS A 209 -19.63 -23.69 -6.49
N GLY A 210 -20.67 -23.59 -5.68
CA GLY A 210 -20.55 -23.09 -4.32
C GLY A 210 -19.83 -24.10 -3.41
N GLY A 211 -19.07 -23.58 -2.46
CA GLY A 211 -18.38 -24.44 -1.50
C GLY A 211 -17.55 -23.65 -0.50
N GLU A 212 -17.07 -24.38 0.51
CA GLU A 212 -16.16 -23.82 1.51
C GLU A 212 -14.78 -23.60 0.88
N VAL A 213 -14.22 -22.45 1.13
CA VAL A 213 -12.82 -22.09 0.79
C VAL A 213 -12.06 -21.79 2.06
N GLU A 214 -10.77 -22.08 2.06
CA GLU A 214 -9.88 -21.83 3.20
C GLU A 214 -8.83 -20.80 2.82
N TYR A 215 -8.59 -19.85 3.75
CA TYR A 215 -7.61 -18.81 3.61
C TYR A 215 -6.56 -18.83 4.71
N THR A 216 -5.35 -18.45 4.34
CA THR A 216 -4.32 -17.96 5.26
C THR A 216 -4.19 -16.44 5.06
N TYR A 217 -4.39 -15.68 6.14
CA TYR A 217 -4.19 -14.23 6.16
C TYR A 217 -2.93 -13.86 6.93
N LYS A 218 -2.24 -12.81 6.48
CA LYS A 218 -1.08 -12.24 7.18
C LYS A 218 -1.13 -10.73 7.17
N ALA A 219 -0.84 -10.08 8.29
CA ALA A 219 -0.40 -8.69 8.33
C ALA A 219 1.13 -8.70 8.42
N LEU A 220 1.81 -8.42 7.32
CA LEU A 220 3.27 -8.49 7.18
C LEU A 220 3.97 -7.25 7.74
N ARG A 221 3.34 -6.10 7.58
CA ARG A 221 3.74 -4.79 8.10
C ARG A 221 2.48 -4.06 8.54
N PRO A 222 2.57 -3.00 9.35
CA PRO A 222 1.38 -2.26 9.79
C PRO A 222 0.40 -1.91 8.66
N LEU A 223 0.92 -1.56 7.50
CA LEU A 223 0.13 -1.16 6.32
C LEU A 223 0.33 -2.09 5.12
N THR A 224 0.75 -3.34 5.35
CA THR A 224 0.90 -4.35 4.29
C THR A 224 0.34 -5.68 4.77
N ALA A 225 -0.59 -6.23 4.01
CA ALA A 225 -1.24 -7.50 4.28
C ALA A 225 -1.16 -8.46 3.08
N TYR A 226 -1.36 -9.72 3.34
CA TYR A 226 -1.31 -10.79 2.36
C TYR A 226 -2.40 -11.82 2.68
N LEU A 227 -3.04 -12.32 1.66
CA LEU A 227 -3.88 -13.51 1.75
C LEU A 227 -3.44 -14.57 0.75
N LEU A 228 -3.57 -15.82 1.14
CA LEU A 228 -3.48 -16.99 0.27
C LEU A 228 -4.79 -17.76 0.38
N LYS A 229 -5.42 -18.04 -0.73
CA LYS A 229 -6.53 -18.98 -0.83
C LYS A 229 -5.95 -20.38 -0.99
N GLU A 230 -6.17 -21.22 0.02
CA GLU A 230 -5.61 -22.57 0.05
C GLU A 230 -6.33 -23.47 -0.95
N SER A 231 -5.57 -24.23 -1.71
CA SER A 231 -6.09 -25.21 -2.67
C SER A 231 -5.04 -26.25 -2.97
N ALA A 232 -5.47 -27.47 -3.26
CA ALA A 232 -4.59 -28.55 -3.72
C ALA A 232 -4.14 -28.35 -5.19
N GLY A 233 -4.73 -27.43 -5.92
CA GLY A 233 -4.49 -27.17 -7.34
C GLY A 233 -4.30 -25.68 -7.63
N PRO A 234 -5.31 -25.01 -8.20
CA PRO A 234 -5.24 -23.57 -8.51
C PRO A 234 -4.99 -22.74 -7.26
N ARG A 235 -3.98 -21.86 -7.30
CA ARG A 235 -3.63 -20.97 -6.19
C ARG A 235 -3.93 -19.52 -6.54
N PHE A 236 -4.45 -18.81 -5.56
CA PHE A 236 -4.75 -17.39 -5.65
C PHE A 236 -4.24 -16.69 -4.40
N SER A 237 -3.57 -15.55 -4.59
CA SER A 237 -3.18 -14.70 -3.46
C SER A 237 -3.36 -13.22 -3.79
N ILE A 238 -3.49 -12.41 -2.74
CA ILE A 238 -3.48 -10.94 -2.82
C ILE A 238 -2.40 -10.42 -1.88
N TYR A 239 -1.59 -9.50 -2.40
CA TYR A 239 -0.67 -8.67 -1.63
C TYR A 239 -1.20 -7.25 -1.63
N LEU A 240 -1.74 -6.81 -0.50
CA LEU A 240 -2.29 -5.48 -0.28
C LEU A 240 -1.27 -4.60 0.43
N THR A 241 -1.13 -3.36 -0.02
CA THR A 241 -0.29 -2.37 0.65
C THR A 241 -0.88 -0.98 0.57
N ILE A 242 -0.71 -0.17 1.63
CA ILE A 242 -1.38 1.12 1.80
C ILE A 242 -0.37 2.26 1.89
N VAL A 243 -0.69 3.34 1.19
CA VAL A 243 -0.02 4.65 1.33
C VAL A 243 -0.88 5.53 2.20
N PRO A 244 -0.48 5.87 3.42
CA PRO A 244 -1.19 6.86 4.25
C PRO A 244 -0.79 8.27 3.81
N HIS A 245 -1.69 9.00 3.16
CA HIS A 245 -1.48 10.42 2.81
C HIS A 245 -1.59 11.29 4.03
N ASP A 246 -2.63 11.04 4.83
CA ASP A 246 -2.94 11.69 6.10
C ASP A 246 -3.60 10.66 7.05
N LEU A 247 -4.10 11.11 8.19
CA LEU A 247 -4.71 10.25 9.22
C LEU A 247 -5.88 9.40 8.67
N VAL A 248 -6.70 9.99 7.79
CA VAL A 248 -7.92 9.39 7.22
C VAL A 248 -7.99 9.55 5.70
N ASP A 249 -6.87 9.62 5.03
CA ASP A 249 -6.76 9.65 3.57
C ASP A 249 -5.64 8.72 3.15
N SER A 250 -5.98 7.68 2.40
CA SER A 250 -5.06 6.61 2.03
C SER A 250 -5.27 6.17 0.59
N THR A 251 -4.24 5.55 0.02
CA THR A 251 -4.32 4.85 -1.27
C THR A 251 -3.91 3.40 -1.08
N ALA A 252 -4.73 2.48 -1.56
CA ALA A 252 -4.42 1.05 -1.59
C ALA A 252 -3.88 0.63 -2.97
N TRP A 253 -2.88 -0.24 -2.95
CA TRP A 253 -2.38 -0.99 -4.09
C TRP A 253 -2.55 -2.47 -3.80
N MET A 254 -3.06 -3.22 -4.77
CA MET A 254 -3.23 -4.66 -4.66
C MET A 254 -2.54 -5.38 -5.80
N TRP A 255 -1.69 -6.33 -5.48
CA TRP A 255 -1.27 -7.37 -6.42
C TRP A 255 -2.15 -8.59 -6.25
N MET A 256 -2.89 -8.91 -7.28
CA MET A 256 -3.61 -10.18 -7.39
C MET A 256 -2.74 -11.16 -8.16
N THR A 257 -2.50 -12.35 -7.59
CA THR A 257 -1.69 -13.37 -8.25
C THR A 257 -2.43 -14.71 -8.35
N MET A 258 -2.23 -15.38 -9.46
CA MET A 258 -2.83 -16.69 -9.69
C MET A 258 -1.99 -17.53 -10.66
N ASN A 259 -1.99 -18.85 -10.47
CA ASN A 259 -1.33 -19.81 -11.36
C ASN A 259 -2.30 -20.48 -12.34
N TYR A 260 -3.45 -19.86 -12.58
CA TYR A 260 -4.50 -20.29 -13.50
C TYR A 260 -5.15 -19.10 -14.20
N GLY A 261 -6.16 -19.33 -15.07
CA GLY A 261 -6.92 -18.27 -15.73
C GLY A 261 -6.07 -17.39 -16.67
N PHE A 262 -5.05 -17.98 -17.31
CA PHE A 262 -4.16 -17.25 -18.23
C PHE A 262 -4.86 -16.81 -19.52
N ASP A 263 -5.99 -17.42 -19.85
CA ASP A 263 -6.87 -17.08 -20.96
C ASP A 263 -7.82 -15.91 -20.66
N ILE A 264 -8.00 -15.56 -19.37
CA ILE A 264 -8.84 -14.44 -18.97
C ILE A 264 -8.08 -13.12 -19.22
N PRO A 265 -8.66 -12.14 -19.93
CA PRO A 265 -8.05 -10.84 -20.12
C PRO A 265 -7.74 -10.15 -18.78
N GLU A 266 -6.55 -9.54 -18.66
CA GLU A 266 -6.16 -8.83 -17.44
C GLU A 266 -7.17 -7.76 -17.02
N ARG A 267 -7.76 -7.08 -18.01
CA ARG A 267 -8.77 -6.05 -17.79
C ARG A 267 -10.00 -6.60 -17.05
N GLU A 268 -10.49 -7.79 -17.40
CA GLU A 268 -11.66 -8.39 -16.75
C GLU A 268 -11.37 -8.72 -15.28
N LEU A 269 -10.14 -9.15 -14.97
CA LEU A 269 -9.71 -9.43 -13.62
C LEU A 269 -9.55 -8.15 -12.79
N ILE A 270 -9.07 -7.05 -13.41
CA ILE A 270 -9.02 -5.74 -12.76
C ILE A 270 -10.44 -5.23 -12.49
N GLU A 271 -11.34 -5.28 -13.47
CA GLU A 271 -12.73 -4.86 -13.32
C GLU A 271 -13.46 -5.66 -12.21
N TRP A 272 -13.19 -6.95 -12.09
CA TRP A 272 -13.72 -7.78 -11.01
C TRP A 272 -13.18 -7.33 -9.62
N GLN A 273 -11.90 -7.04 -9.52
CA GLN A 273 -11.32 -6.53 -8.27
C GLN A 273 -11.81 -5.12 -7.94
N ASP A 274 -11.96 -4.27 -8.95
CA ASP A 274 -12.50 -2.90 -8.81
C ASP A 274 -13.94 -2.94 -8.26
N GLU A 275 -14.77 -3.90 -8.70
CA GLU A 275 -16.12 -4.08 -8.17
C GLU A 275 -16.09 -4.42 -6.68
N ILE A 276 -15.28 -5.41 -6.27
CA ILE A 276 -15.13 -5.81 -4.87
C ILE A 276 -14.71 -4.62 -4.02
N PHE A 277 -13.65 -3.90 -4.44
CA PHE A 277 -13.15 -2.76 -3.70
C PHE A 277 -14.17 -1.63 -3.60
N SER A 278 -14.97 -1.41 -4.65
CA SER A 278 -16.03 -0.41 -4.67
C SER A 278 -17.15 -0.70 -3.66
N GLN A 279 -17.39 -1.97 -3.33
CA GLN A 279 -18.36 -2.40 -2.32
C GLN A 279 -17.85 -2.13 -0.89
N ASP A 280 -16.54 -2.26 -0.65
CA ASP A 280 -15.92 -1.95 0.65
C ASP A 280 -15.85 -0.45 0.93
N ALA A 281 -15.64 0.38 -0.10
CA ALA A 281 -15.37 1.80 0.05
C ALA A 281 -16.43 2.57 0.88
N PRO A 282 -17.74 2.42 0.67
CA PRO A 282 -18.76 3.08 1.49
C PRO A 282 -18.79 2.58 2.94
N ILE A 283 -18.45 1.32 3.19
CA ILE A 283 -18.37 0.76 4.53
C ILE A 283 -17.22 1.41 5.28
N LEU A 284 -16.01 1.36 4.71
CA LEU A 284 -14.80 1.94 5.31
C LEU A 284 -14.92 3.43 5.61
N THR A 285 -15.51 4.20 4.70
CA THR A 285 -15.69 5.65 4.88
C THR A 285 -16.77 6.01 5.90
N SER A 286 -17.68 5.08 6.20
CA SER A 286 -18.76 5.27 7.18
C SER A 286 -18.37 4.93 8.61
N GLN A 287 -17.29 4.18 8.82
CA GLN A 287 -16.88 3.72 10.16
C GLN A 287 -16.57 4.89 11.11
N ARG A 288 -16.99 4.75 12.38
CA ARG A 288 -16.70 5.73 13.44
C ARG A 288 -16.24 5.01 14.70
N PRO A 289 -15.14 5.46 15.35
CA PRO A 289 -14.28 6.56 14.88
C PRO A 289 -13.59 6.21 13.56
N GLU A 290 -13.19 7.23 12.80
CA GLU A 290 -12.46 7.05 11.54
C GLU A 290 -11.10 6.36 11.74
N LEU A 291 -10.44 6.67 12.87
CA LEU A 291 -9.21 6.01 13.27
C LEU A 291 -9.53 4.64 13.86
N LEU A 292 -8.65 3.67 13.64
CA LEU A 292 -8.81 2.32 14.20
C LEU A 292 -8.58 2.33 15.72
N PRO A 293 -9.57 2.03 16.59
CA PRO A 293 -9.32 1.94 18.02
C PRO A 293 -8.41 0.76 18.35
N LEU A 294 -7.30 1.02 19.03
CA LEU A 294 -6.41 -0.04 19.53
C LEU A 294 -6.85 -0.56 20.91
N ASP A 295 -7.63 0.22 21.66
CA ASP A 295 -8.33 -0.26 22.84
C ASP A 295 -9.47 -1.21 22.43
N LEU A 296 -9.31 -2.48 22.79
CA LEU A 296 -10.29 -3.51 22.46
C LEU A 296 -11.64 -3.34 23.18
N GLN A 297 -11.75 -2.44 24.15
CA GLN A 297 -13.01 -2.13 24.81
C GLN A 297 -13.84 -1.07 24.04
N ALA A 298 -13.24 -0.39 23.08
CA ALA A 298 -13.91 0.65 22.30
C ALA A 298 -14.95 0.10 21.31
N GLU A 299 -14.79 -1.16 20.89
CA GLU A 299 -15.71 -1.84 19.98
C GLU A 299 -16.00 -3.26 20.50
N LEU A 300 -17.12 -3.86 20.06
CA LEU A 300 -17.48 -5.22 20.45
C LEU A 300 -16.80 -6.22 19.51
N HIS A 301 -16.07 -7.18 20.07
CA HIS A 301 -15.38 -8.23 19.32
C HIS A 301 -16.03 -9.60 19.51
N LEU A 302 -16.09 -10.36 18.44
CA LEU A 302 -16.64 -11.71 18.39
C LEU A 302 -15.54 -12.74 18.04
N LYS A 303 -15.89 -14.02 18.03
CA LYS A 303 -14.95 -15.09 17.64
C LYS A 303 -14.49 -14.99 16.18
N SER A 304 -15.32 -14.44 15.30
CA SER A 304 -14.98 -14.16 13.91
C SER A 304 -13.87 -13.12 13.75
N ASP A 305 -13.64 -12.27 14.75
CA ASP A 305 -12.75 -11.10 14.67
C ASP A 305 -11.34 -11.39 15.18
N ARG A 306 -10.94 -12.67 15.32
CA ARG A 306 -9.65 -13.05 15.90
C ARG A 306 -8.46 -12.41 15.19
N THR A 307 -8.50 -12.31 13.87
CA THR A 307 -7.43 -11.67 13.09
C THR A 307 -7.37 -10.17 13.38
N ALA A 308 -8.52 -9.49 13.39
CA ALA A 308 -8.63 -8.07 13.74
C ALA A 308 -8.11 -7.79 15.16
N ILE A 309 -8.50 -8.63 16.14
CA ILE A 309 -8.02 -8.53 17.53
C ILE A 309 -6.49 -8.70 17.60
N ALA A 310 -5.93 -9.69 16.90
CA ALA A 310 -4.49 -9.91 16.86
C ALA A 310 -3.77 -8.74 16.20
N TYR A 311 -4.33 -8.20 15.09
CA TYR A 311 -3.78 -7.04 14.39
C TYR A 311 -3.76 -5.79 15.27
N ARG A 312 -4.87 -5.44 15.95
CA ARG A 312 -4.93 -4.30 16.87
C ARG A 312 -3.93 -4.44 18.04
N LYS A 313 -3.84 -5.63 18.64
CA LYS A 313 -2.84 -5.91 19.68
C LYS A 313 -1.42 -5.72 19.17
N TRP A 314 -1.12 -6.21 17.98
CA TRP A 314 0.19 -6.06 17.36
C TRP A 314 0.53 -4.60 17.07
N LEU A 315 -0.39 -3.82 16.50
CA LEU A 315 -0.20 -2.39 16.28
C LEU A 315 0.07 -1.63 17.57
N ASN A 316 -0.66 -1.97 18.66
CA ASN A 316 -0.44 -1.39 19.98
C ASN A 316 0.95 -1.74 20.54
N GLN A 317 1.40 -3.00 20.40
CA GLN A 317 2.74 -3.44 20.80
C GLN A 317 3.85 -2.70 20.03
N LEU A 318 3.63 -2.39 18.75
CA LEU A 318 4.55 -1.59 17.95
C LEU A 318 4.57 -0.11 18.34
N GLY A 319 3.52 0.37 19.02
CA GLY A 319 3.34 1.77 19.37
C GLY A 319 2.85 2.63 18.20
N LEU A 320 2.05 2.06 17.30
CA LEU A 320 1.45 2.81 16.20
C LEU A 320 0.49 3.88 16.74
N THR A 321 0.57 5.10 16.21
CA THR A 321 -0.27 6.23 16.59
C THR A 321 -1.03 6.84 15.40
N ILE A 322 -0.57 6.59 14.19
CA ILE A 322 -1.19 7.14 12.98
C ILE A 322 -2.27 6.23 12.43
N GLY A 323 -3.44 6.82 12.19
CA GLY A 323 -4.58 6.08 11.68
C GLY A 323 -5.20 5.15 12.72
N ALA A 324 -4.70 5.18 13.95
CA ALA A 324 -5.18 4.46 15.11
C ALA A 324 -5.49 5.42 16.27
N ALA A 325 -6.36 4.99 17.19
CA ALA A 325 -6.80 5.78 18.37
C ALA A 325 -6.84 4.91 19.64
#